data_a65f0f03fe71beb8a1454fc159bcd361
#
_entry.id   a65f0f03fe71beb8a1454fc159bcd361
#
_cell.length_a   1.000
_cell.length_b   1.000
_cell.length_c   1.000
_cell.angle_alpha   90.00
_cell.angle_beta   90.00
_cell.angle_gamma   90.00
#
_symmetry.space_group_name_H-M   'P 1'
#
loop_
_entity.id
_entity.type
_entity.pdbx_description
1 polymer ?
#
loop_
_entity_poly.entity_id
_entity_poly.type
_entity_poly.pdbx_seq_one_letter_code
_entity_poly.pdbx_strand_id
1 'polypeptide(L)'
;MIHRKSQKGTKLNNKEIKKVCILKGSPRKEGNTNALTESFMDVLKEKGCNVTEFTLYDMELKPCLACRGCQQDWSAAACVRDDDMNLIFDAVMASDLIVIASPIYSWYCTAQMKMVLDRLVYGLNKYYGDKKGPSLWAGKQVALLTTCGYKPEKGADLWETGMKRYCKHSQLEYRGMLAERHLGYDTVFMDDEKAERARAFAEELLDE
;
A
#
# COMPACT_ATOMS: atom_id res chain seq x y z
N MET A 1 -36.12 -23.38 16.90
CA MET A 1 -36.19 -22.34 15.83
C MET A 1 -34.96 -21.42 15.97
N ILE A 2 -33.97 -21.63 15.12
CA ILE A 2 -32.71 -20.87 15.14
C ILE A 2 -32.83 -19.78 14.06
N HIS A 3 -32.91 -18.51 14.48
CA HIS A 3 -32.94 -17.38 13.55
C HIS A 3 -31.53 -17.15 12.98
N ARG A 4 -31.31 -17.56 11.73
CA ARG A 4 -30.19 -17.09 10.92
C ARG A 4 -30.41 -15.61 10.55
N LYS A 5 -29.66 -14.70 11.17
CA LYS A 5 -29.53 -13.33 10.68
C LYS A 5 -28.68 -13.37 9.41
N SER A 6 -29.32 -13.09 8.28
CA SER A 6 -28.68 -12.79 7.00
C SER A 6 -27.74 -11.59 7.16
N GLN A 7 -26.44 -11.81 7.01
CA GLN A 7 -25.48 -10.72 6.80
C GLN A 7 -25.74 -10.16 5.41
N LYS A 8 -26.20 -8.93 5.32
CA LYS A 8 -26.26 -8.16 4.08
C LYS A 8 -24.81 -7.94 3.63
N GLY A 9 -24.40 -8.65 2.57
CA GLY A 9 -23.14 -8.39 1.87
C GLY A 9 -23.14 -6.94 1.37
N THR A 10 -22.16 -6.18 1.77
CA THR A 10 -21.83 -4.88 1.19
C THR A 10 -21.48 -5.15 -0.28
N LYS A 11 -22.26 -4.59 -1.21
CA LYS A 11 -21.91 -4.62 -2.64
C LYS A 11 -20.54 -3.95 -2.78
N LEU A 12 -19.52 -4.71 -3.16
CA LEU A 12 -18.26 -4.19 -3.63
C LEU A 12 -18.57 -3.33 -4.86
N ASN A 13 -18.14 -2.09 -4.83
CA ASN A 13 -18.20 -1.20 -5.99
C ASN A 13 -17.05 -1.66 -6.91
N ASN A 14 -17.32 -2.56 -7.86
CA ASN A 14 -16.36 -2.98 -8.89
C ASN A 14 -16.01 -1.77 -9.76
N LYS A 15 -15.08 -0.96 -9.28
CA LYS A 15 -14.50 0.11 -10.08
C LYS A 15 -13.30 -0.46 -10.81
N GLU A 16 -13.35 -0.48 -12.14
CA GLU A 16 -12.24 -0.90 -13.01
C GLU A 16 -10.94 -0.19 -12.60
N ILE A 17 -9.88 -0.95 -12.33
CA ILE A 17 -8.57 -0.42 -11.98
C ILE A 17 -7.83 0.00 -13.25
N LYS A 18 -7.63 1.29 -13.43
CA LYS A 18 -6.90 1.88 -14.58
C LYS A 18 -5.63 2.62 -14.17
N LYS A 19 -5.59 3.14 -12.96
CA LYS A 19 -4.48 3.93 -12.44
C LYS A 19 -3.95 3.30 -11.17
N VAL A 20 -2.68 2.95 -11.16
CA VAL A 20 -2.02 2.27 -10.05
C VAL A 20 -0.87 3.13 -9.53
N CYS A 21 -0.85 3.40 -8.22
CA CYS A 21 0.28 4.02 -7.54
C CYS A 21 1.05 2.95 -6.78
N ILE A 22 2.33 2.77 -7.08
CA ILE A 22 3.22 1.80 -6.42
C ILE A 22 4.23 2.53 -5.56
N LEU A 23 4.21 2.26 -4.25
CA LEU A 23 5.16 2.79 -3.28
C LEU A 23 6.21 1.72 -2.97
N LYS A 24 7.46 1.91 -3.44
CA LYS A 24 8.57 0.97 -3.24
C LYS A 24 9.41 1.39 -2.03
N GLY A 25 9.28 0.65 -0.93
CA GLY A 25 9.96 0.92 0.34
C GLY A 25 11.25 0.14 0.55
N SER A 26 11.78 -0.54 -0.46
CA SER A 26 13.08 -1.22 -0.37
C SER A 26 14.24 -0.24 -0.54
N PRO A 27 15.26 -0.25 0.35
CA PRO A 27 16.48 0.55 0.16
C PRO A 27 17.40 -0.02 -0.94
N ARG A 28 17.18 -1.26 -1.36
CA ARG A 28 17.98 -1.94 -2.39
C ARG A 28 17.23 -1.92 -3.72
N LYS A 29 17.79 -1.22 -4.72
CA LYS A 29 17.19 -1.10 -6.06
C LYS A 29 17.03 -2.47 -6.74
N GLU A 30 18.04 -3.32 -6.62
CA GLU A 30 18.04 -4.70 -7.15
C GLU A 30 17.69 -5.72 -6.04
N GLY A 31 16.85 -5.32 -5.09
CA GLY A 31 16.47 -6.18 -3.97
C GLY A 31 15.26 -7.05 -4.28
N ASN A 32 15.07 -8.08 -3.46
CA ASN A 32 14.02 -9.09 -3.61
C ASN A 32 12.61 -8.50 -3.77
N THR A 33 12.28 -7.48 -2.98
CA THR A 33 10.96 -6.83 -3.04
C THR A 33 10.75 -6.13 -4.38
N ASN A 34 11.79 -5.46 -4.91
CA ASN A 34 11.69 -4.81 -6.21
C ASN A 34 11.56 -5.85 -7.34
N ALA A 35 12.35 -6.94 -7.31
CA ALA A 35 12.22 -8.02 -8.29
C ALA A 35 10.82 -8.65 -8.30
N LEU A 36 10.22 -8.87 -7.12
CA LEU A 36 8.83 -9.32 -7.01
C LEU A 36 7.85 -8.29 -7.59
N THR A 37 8.10 -7.00 -7.33
CA THR A 37 7.26 -5.90 -7.81
C THR A 37 7.31 -5.77 -9.32
N GLU A 38 8.47 -6.00 -9.96
CA GLU A 38 8.58 -5.95 -11.43
C GLU A 38 7.68 -7.00 -12.10
N SER A 39 7.72 -8.26 -11.64
CA SER A 39 6.83 -9.32 -12.19
C SER A 39 5.34 -8.98 -12.04
N PHE A 40 4.96 -8.32 -10.96
CA PHE A 40 3.62 -7.80 -10.75
C PHE A 40 3.30 -6.64 -11.72
N MET A 41 4.21 -5.70 -11.89
CA MET A 41 4.04 -4.53 -12.76
C MET A 41 3.93 -4.90 -14.24
N ASP A 42 4.59 -5.97 -14.67
CA ASP A 42 4.51 -6.43 -16.05
C ASP A 42 3.06 -6.72 -16.45
N VAL A 43 2.30 -7.39 -15.57
CA VAL A 43 0.85 -7.64 -15.82
C VAL A 43 0.07 -6.33 -15.89
N LEU A 44 0.32 -5.38 -14.98
CA LEU A 44 -0.37 -4.08 -15.02
C LEU A 44 -0.13 -3.36 -16.36
N LYS A 45 1.11 -3.40 -16.86
CA LYS A 45 1.48 -2.80 -18.15
C LYS A 45 0.82 -3.56 -19.34
N GLU A 46 0.87 -4.89 -19.32
CA GLU A 46 0.23 -5.76 -20.31
C GLU A 46 -1.30 -5.52 -20.42
N LYS A 47 -1.93 -5.25 -19.28
CA LYS A 47 -3.36 -4.92 -19.17
C LYS A 47 -3.67 -3.43 -19.45
N GLY A 48 -2.66 -2.62 -19.78
CA GLY A 48 -2.82 -1.21 -20.15
C GLY A 48 -3.08 -0.26 -18.97
N CYS A 49 -2.75 -0.65 -17.75
CA CYS A 49 -2.85 0.24 -16.59
C CYS A 49 -1.81 1.36 -16.66
N ASN A 50 -2.22 2.57 -16.24
CA ASN A 50 -1.30 3.67 -16.03
C ASN A 50 -0.66 3.52 -14.64
N VAL A 51 0.63 3.19 -14.60
CA VAL A 51 1.39 2.93 -13.38
C VAL A 51 2.28 4.13 -13.05
N THR A 52 2.11 4.69 -11.86
CA THR A 52 3.03 5.67 -11.26
C THR A 52 3.76 5.00 -10.11
N GLU A 53 5.10 4.98 -10.14
CA GLU A 53 5.89 4.34 -9.10
C GLU A 53 6.83 5.33 -8.41
N PHE A 54 7.08 5.10 -7.10
CA PHE A 54 8.00 5.88 -6.29
C PHE A 54 8.96 4.96 -5.54
N THR A 55 10.26 5.16 -5.74
CA THR A 55 11.31 4.55 -4.92
C THR A 55 11.58 5.46 -3.73
N LEU A 56 11.00 5.14 -2.57
CA LEU A 56 10.97 6.06 -1.42
C LEU A 56 12.35 6.43 -0.88
N TYR A 57 13.37 5.60 -1.10
CA TYR A 57 14.75 5.88 -0.69
C TYR A 57 15.50 6.86 -1.63
N ASP A 58 14.95 7.13 -2.82
CA ASP A 58 15.48 8.13 -3.75
C ASP A 58 14.80 9.51 -3.57
N MET A 59 13.84 9.62 -2.63
CA MET A 59 13.03 10.81 -2.41
C MET A 59 13.46 11.57 -1.14
N GLU A 60 13.35 12.89 -1.17
CA GLU A 60 13.50 13.71 0.03
C GLU A 60 12.20 13.63 0.85
N LEU A 61 12.16 12.79 1.87
CA LEU A 61 11.02 12.58 2.73
C LEU A 61 11.38 12.85 4.20
N LYS A 62 10.54 13.60 4.88
CA LYS A 62 10.69 13.94 6.31
C LYS A 62 9.57 13.32 7.13
N PRO A 63 9.81 12.87 8.39
CA PRO A 63 8.78 12.26 9.22
C PRO A 63 7.67 13.23 9.59
N CYS A 64 6.48 12.69 9.93
CA CYS A 64 5.36 13.49 10.42
C CYS A 64 5.74 14.19 11.75
N LEU A 65 5.37 15.46 11.90
CA LEU A 65 5.57 16.24 13.13
C LEU A 65 4.39 16.17 14.09
N ALA A 66 3.31 15.52 13.72
CA ALA A 66 2.03 15.53 14.44
C ALA A 66 1.50 16.97 14.73
N CYS A 67 1.88 17.94 13.91
CA CYS A 67 1.54 19.37 14.08
C CYS A 67 0.09 19.71 13.74
N ARG A 68 -0.67 18.80 13.16
CA ARG A 68 -2.07 18.95 12.71
C ARG A 68 -2.32 20.06 11.67
N GLY A 69 -1.30 20.65 11.06
CA GLY A 69 -1.48 21.64 10.01
C GLY A 69 -2.31 21.13 8.82
N CYS A 70 -2.15 19.84 8.49
CA CYS A 70 -2.94 19.17 7.46
C CYS A 70 -4.44 19.03 7.77
N GLN A 71 -4.89 19.33 8.99
CA GLN A 71 -6.30 19.22 9.40
C GLN A 71 -7.10 20.52 9.21
N GLN A 72 -6.43 21.60 8.81
CA GLN A 72 -7.08 22.91 8.64
C GLN A 72 -7.85 23.01 7.32
N ASP A 73 -7.40 22.32 6.28
CA ASP A 73 -8.06 22.24 4.98
C ASP A 73 -8.60 20.82 4.74
N TRP A 74 -9.90 20.72 4.50
CA TRP A 74 -10.59 19.46 4.20
C TRP A 74 -10.78 19.21 2.70
N SER A 75 -10.45 20.18 1.87
CA SER A 75 -10.64 20.08 0.42
C SER A 75 -9.51 19.33 -0.29
N ALA A 76 -8.32 19.28 0.32
CA ALA A 76 -7.14 18.70 -0.30
C ALA A 76 -6.25 17.92 0.69
N ALA A 77 -5.44 17.02 0.13
CA ALA A 77 -4.27 16.49 0.84
C ALA A 77 -3.30 17.65 1.07
N ALA A 78 -2.84 17.81 2.31
CA ALA A 78 -1.94 18.91 2.65
C ALA A 78 -0.95 18.48 3.73
N CYS A 79 0.26 19.02 3.68
CA CYS A 79 1.24 18.94 4.75
C CYS A 79 2.02 20.24 4.81
N VAL A 80 2.40 20.68 6.02
CA VAL A 80 3.22 21.88 6.22
C VAL A 80 4.69 21.68 5.83
N ARG A 81 5.12 20.43 5.64
CA ARG A 81 6.48 20.13 5.19
C ARG A 81 6.57 20.30 3.70
N ASP A 82 7.61 21.02 3.28
CA ASP A 82 8.01 21.16 1.88
C ASP A 82 9.04 20.06 1.58
N ASP A 83 8.56 18.99 0.92
CA ASP A 83 9.34 17.83 0.50
C ASP A 83 8.55 17.00 -0.54
N ASP A 84 9.13 15.91 -1.03
CA ASP A 84 8.55 15.09 -2.12
C ASP A 84 7.22 14.38 -1.77
N MET A 85 6.75 14.48 -0.52
CA MET A 85 5.48 13.86 -0.14
C MET A 85 4.27 14.38 -0.92
N ASN A 86 4.34 15.63 -1.44
CA ASN A 86 3.26 16.18 -2.26
C ASN A 86 3.05 15.38 -3.54
N LEU A 87 4.11 14.89 -4.18
CA LEU A 87 4.05 14.02 -5.35
C LEU A 87 3.32 12.72 -5.04
N ILE A 88 3.58 12.16 -3.85
CA ILE A 88 2.92 10.93 -3.39
C ILE A 88 1.43 11.19 -3.09
N PHE A 89 1.08 12.31 -2.45
CA PHE A 89 -0.32 12.67 -2.22
C PHE A 89 -1.09 12.76 -3.53
N ASP A 90 -0.56 13.44 -4.52
CA ASP A 90 -1.21 13.64 -5.83
C ASP A 90 -1.40 12.30 -6.54
N ALA A 91 -0.38 11.45 -6.58
CA ALA A 91 -0.45 10.14 -7.22
C ALA A 91 -1.43 9.20 -6.49
N VAL A 92 -1.42 9.15 -5.16
CA VAL A 92 -2.35 8.38 -4.35
C VAL A 92 -3.78 8.85 -4.60
N MET A 93 -4.01 10.16 -4.64
CA MET A 93 -5.35 10.71 -4.91
C MET A 93 -5.82 10.43 -6.34
N ALA A 94 -4.92 10.39 -7.32
CA ALA A 94 -5.26 10.10 -8.71
C ALA A 94 -5.47 8.60 -9.01
N SER A 95 -4.96 7.69 -8.17
CA SER A 95 -4.99 6.24 -8.40
C SER A 95 -6.31 5.58 -7.99
N ASP A 96 -6.59 4.43 -8.59
CA ASP A 96 -7.67 3.51 -8.20
C ASP A 96 -7.15 2.48 -7.19
N LEU A 97 -5.93 1.95 -7.43
CA LEU A 97 -5.22 1.00 -6.58
C LEU A 97 -3.90 1.59 -6.08
N ILE A 98 -3.62 1.40 -4.80
CA ILE A 98 -2.35 1.74 -4.15
C ILE A 98 -1.66 0.43 -3.79
N VAL A 99 -0.48 0.19 -4.34
CA VAL A 99 0.35 -0.98 -4.02
C VAL A 99 1.49 -0.56 -3.10
N ILE A 100 1.56 -1.19 -1.94
CA ILE A 100 2.59 -0.94 -0.93
C ILE A 100 3.60 -2.08 -0.97
N ALA A 101 4.75 -1.85 -1.61
CA ALA A 101 5.83 -2.83 -1.78
C ALA A 101 6.93 -2.58 -0.75
N SER A 102 7.06 -3.44 0.26
CA SER A 102 8.04 -3.26 1.33
C SER A 102 8.64 -4.60 1.81
N PRO A 103 9.96 -4.70 1.98
CA PRO A 103 10.51 -5.79 2.76
C PRO A 103 10.09 -5.63 4.23
N ILE A 104 10.02 -6.76 4.94
CA ILE A 104 9.77 -6.77 6.38
C ILE A 104 11.08 -6.54 7.13
N TYR A 105 11.11 -5.49 7.93
CA TYR A 105 12.14 -5.18 8.92
C TYR A 105 11.49 -5.19 10.31
N SER A 106 12.00 -6.05 11.20
CA SER A 106 11.44 -6.17 12.57
C SER A 106 9.91 -6.35 12.59
N TRP A 107 9.39 -7.27 11.77
CA TRP A 107 7.97 -7.61 11.61
C TRP A 107 7.08 -6.48 11.05
N TYR A 108 7.67 -5.39 10.55
CA TYR A 108 6.92 -4.28 9.99
C TYR A 108 7.57 -3.79 8.67
N CYS A 109 7.00 -2.76 8.05
CA CYS A 109 7.61 -2.15 6.86
C CYS A 109 8.89 -1.39 7.20
N THR A 110 9.61 -0.93 6.17
CA THR A 110 10.80 -0.07 6.33
C THR A 110 10.46 1.30 6.92
N ALA A 111 11.47 1.98 7.46
CA ALA A 111 11.32 3.31 8.04
C ALA A 111 10.76 4.34 7.03
N GLN A 112 11.25 4.34 5.79
CA GLN A 112 10.76 5.23 4.73
C GLN A 112 9.28 4.95 4.41
N MET A 113 8.90 3.69 4.28
CA MET A 113 7.50 3.33 4.07
C MET A 113 6.64 3.80 5.25
N LYS A 114 7.11 3.61 6.48
CA LYS A 114 6.37 4.05 7.68
C LYS A 114 6.18 5.57 7.71
N MET A 115 7.21 6.36 7.33
CA MET A 115 7.08 7.83 7.23
C MET A 115 5.98 8.23 6.25
N VAL A 116 5.93 7.58 5.08
CA VAL A 116 4.89 7.84 4.08
C VAL A 116 3.51 7.47 4.61
N LEU A 117 3.36 6.28 5.19
CA LEU A 117 2.07 5.82 5.73
C LEU A 117 1.55 6.74 6.84
N ASP A 118 2.41 7.21 7.75
CA ASP A 118 2.02 8.17 8.79
C ASP A 118 1.50 9.47 8.18
N ARG A 119 2.19 9.98 7.16
CA ARG A 119 1.79 11.22 6.51
C ARG A 119 0.54 11.06 5.64
N LEU A 120 0.36 9.91 4.98
CA LEU A 120 -0.88 9.61 4.24
C LEU A 120 -2.09 9.59 5.18
N VAL A 121 -1.98 8.89 6.32
CA VAL A 121 -3.08 8.83 7.30
C VAL A 121 -3.44 10.21 7.83
N TYR A 122 -2.46 11.02 8.23
CA TYR A 122 -2.74 12.35 8.78
C TYR A 122 -3.13 13.37 7.71
N GLY A 123 -2.55 13.28 6.52
CA GLY A 123 -2.83 14.22 5.41
C GLY A 123 -4.18 14.00 4.75
N LEU A 124 -4.62 12.73 4.67
CA LEU A 124 -5.83 12.35 3.93
C LEU A 124 -7.04 12.07 4.83
N ASN A 125 -6.85 11.62 6.08
CA ASN A 125 -7.94 11.50 7.04
C ASN A 125 -8.06 12.81 7.84
N LYS A 126 -9.15 13.53 7.66
CA LYS A 126 -9.42 14.78 8.38
C LYS A 126 -10.09 14.50 9.74
N TYR A 127 -9.56 13.50 10.48
CA TYR A 127 -10.15 13.01 11.73
C TYR A 127 -9.57 13.65 13.00
N TYR A 128 -8.45 14.37 12.88
CA TYR A 128 -7.59 14.74 14.01
C TYR A 128 -7.61 16.24 14.36
N GLY A 129 -8.51 17.00 13.70
CA GLY A 129 -8.78 18.40 14.03
C GLY A 129 -9.81 18.55 15.15
N ASP A 130 -10.24 19.77 15.42
CA ASP A 130 -11.26 20.08 16.45
C ASP A 130 -12.62 19.45 16.12
N LYS A 131 -12.90 19.29 14.82
CA LYS A 131 -14.06 18.56 14.31
C LYS A 131 -13.57 17.41 13.44
N LYS A 132 -14.29 16.29 13.49
CA LYS A 132 -14.02 15.15 12.63
C LYS A 132 -14.49 15.43 11.21
N GLY A 133 -13.54 15.51 10.28
CA GLY A 133 -13.79 15.65 8.84
C GLY A 133 -13.88 14.30 8.10
N PRO A 134 -13.87 14.32 6.76
CA PRO A 134 -13.92 13.11 5.92
C PRO A 134 -12.58 12.39 5.83
N SER A 135 -12.59 11.16 5.30
CA SER A 135 -11.43 10.54 4.67
C SER A 135 -11.42 10.90 3.19
N LEU A 136 -10.40 11.62 2.73
CA LEU A 136 -10.33 12.09 1.33
C LEU A 136 -10.08 10.95 0.33
N TRP A 137 -9.53 9.84 0.79
CA TRP A 137 -9.21 8.65 0.00
C TRP A 137 -10.10 7.44 0.29
N ALA A 138 -11.25 7.66 0.93
CA ALA A 138 -12.22 6.61 1.21
C ALA A 138 -12.61 5.85 -0.07
N GLY A 139 -12.67 4.52 0.02
CA GLY A 139 -13.02 3.64 -1.09
C GLY A 139 -11.89 3.34 -2.08
N LYS A 140 -10.68 3.90 -1.89
CA LYS A 140 -9.51 3.47 -2.68
C LYS A 140 -9.03 2.10 -2.26
N GLN A 141 -8.55 1.33 -3.22
CA GLN A 141 -8.07 -0.04 -3.03
C GLN A 141 -6.59 -0.04 -2.61
N VAL A 142 -6.23 -0.98 -1.73
CA VAL A 142 -4.85 -1.14 -1.23
C VAL A 142 -4.45 -2.60 -1.26
N ALA A 143 -3.31 -2.91 -1.91
CA ALA A 143 -2.69 -4.22 -1.93
C ALA A 143 -1.24 -4.15 -1.42
N LEU A 144 -0.72 -5.26 -0.89
CA LEU A 144 0.63 -5.34 -0.35
C LEU A 144 1.48 -6.32 -1.14
N LEU A 145 2.71 -5.93 -1.47
CA LEU A 145 3.78 -6.81 -1.94
C LEU A 145 4.90 -6.83 -0.91
N THR A 146 5.24 -8.02 -0.40
CA THR A 146 6.09 -8.11 0.78
C THR A 146 7.11 -9.23 0.64
N THR A 147 8.33 -9.01 1.11
CA THR A 147 9.34 -10.05 1.27
C THR A 147 9.80 -10.13 2.72
N CYS A 148 10.00 -11.33 3.25
CA CYS A 148 10.36 -11.55 4.64
C CYS A 148 11.33 -12.73 4.82
N GLY A 149 12.10 -12.74 5.91
CA GLY A 149 13.07 -13.80 6.21
C GLY A 149 12.43 -15.02 6.86
N TYR A 150 11.34 -14.86 7.57
CA TYR A 150 10.55 -15.96 8.16
C TYR A 150 9.49 -16.44 7.17
N LYS A 151 8.81 -17.54 7.49
CA LYS A 151 7.60 -17.93 6.75
C LYS A 151 6.58 -16.80 6.83
N PRO A 152 5.84 -16.51 5.76
CA PRO A 152 4.92 -15.36 5.72
C PRO A 152 3.95 -15.29 6.91
N GLU A 153 3.46 -16.43 7.39
CA GLU A 153 2.51 -16.55 8.50
C GLU A 153 3.09 -16.09 9.86
N LYS A 154 4.42 -15.94 9.94
CA LYS A 154 5.15 -15.51 11.14
C LYS A 154 6.05 -14.30 10.90
N GLY A 155 6.28 -13.97 9.64
CA GLY A 155 7.19 -12.89 9.24
C GLY A 155 6.46 -11.64 8.81
N ALA A 156 5.27 -11.78 8.22
CA ALA A 156 4.49 -10.69 7.65
C ALA A 156 3.10 -10.51 8.30
N ASP A 157 2.72 -11.36 9.22
CA ASP A 157 1.39 -11.38 9.87
C ASP A 157 1.07 -10.10 10.65
N LEU A 158 2.03 -9.57 11.41
CA LEU A 158 1.83 -8.31 12.15
C LEU A 158 1.71 -7.11 11.20
N TRP A 159 2.50 -7.11 10.14
CA TRP A 159 2.40 -6.10 9.08
C TRP A 159 1.03 -6.12 8.42
N GLU A 160 0.57 -7.29 7.98
CA GLU A 160 -0.74 -7.45 7.36
C GLU A 160 -1.87 -7.05 8.30
N THR A 161 -1.81 -7.51 9.57
CA THR A 161 -2.79 -7.15 10.61
C THR A 161 -2.83 -5.63 10.82
N GLY A 162 -1.67 -4.98 10.87
CA GLY A 162 -1.55 -3.52 10.98
C GLY A 162 -2.22 -2.83 9.79
N MET A 163 -1.95 -3.30 8.57
CA MET A 163 -2.50 -2.71 7.35
C MET A 163 -4.02 -2.93 7.21
N LYS A 164 -4.56 -4.07 7.61
CA LYS A 164 -6.01 -4.28 7.68
C LYS A 164 -6.69 -3.25 8.61
N ARG A 165 -6.08 -2.96 9.78
CA ARG A 165 -6.57 -1.92 10.70
C ARG A 165 -6.41 -0.51 10.11
N TYR A 166 -5.29 -0.24 9.44
CA TYR A 166 -5.01 1.02 8.74
C TYR A 166 -6.05 1.29 7.66
N CYS A 167 -6.33 0.30 6.81
CA CYS A 167 -7.34 0.40 5.76
C CYS A 167 -8.74 0.64 6.36
N LYS A 168 -9.13 -0.15 7.36
CA LYS A 168 -10.41 0.04 8.06
C LYS A 168 -10.55 1.45 8.64
N HIS A 169 -9.50 1.95 9.31
CA HIS A 169 -9.49 3.29 9.90
C HIS A 169 -9.62 4.38 8.85
N SER A 170 -8.97 4.21 7.71
CA SER A 170 -8.93 5.17 6.60
C SER A 170 -10.09 5.01 5.61
N GLN A 171 -11.01 4.06 5.84
CA GLN A 171 -12.10 3.72 4.93
C GLN A 171 -11.61 3.26 3.55
N LEU A 172 -10.45 2.58 3.52
CA LEU A 172 -9.87 1.97 2.33
C LEU A 172 -10.33 0.53 2.19
N GLU A 173 -10.28 0.03 0.98
CA GLU A 173 -10.56 -1.36 0.64
C GLU A 173 -9.26 -2.16 0.58
N TYR A 174 -9.08 -3.08 1.53
CA TYR A 174 -7.92 -3.96 1.57
C TYR A 174 -8.13 -5.14 0.62
N ARG A 175 -7.24 -5.29 -0.38
CA ARG A 175 -7.36 -6.26 -1.47
C ARG A 175 -6.44 -7.48 -1.31
N GLY A 176 -5.64 -7.55 -0.24
CA GLY A 176 -4.79 -8.69 0.03
C GLY A 176 -3.30 -8.37 0.09
N MET A 177 -2.51 -9.42 0.36
CA MET A 177 -1.07 -9.37 0.45
C MET A 177 -0.44 -10.57 -0.23
N LEU A 178 0.46 -10.35 -1.18
CA LEU A 178 1.44 -11.34 -1.58
C LEU A 178 2.69 -11.18 -0.73
N ALA A 179 3.05 -12.22 0.02
CA ALA A 179 4.25 -12.26 0.86
C ALA A 179 5.14 -13.43 0.46
N GLU A 180 6.40 -13.13 0.11
CA GLU A 180 7.37 -14.15 -0.31
C GLU A 180 8.54 -14.21 0.67
N ARG A 181 8.95 -15.46 1.00
CA ARG A 181 10.10 -15.70 1.86
C ARG A 181 11.39 -15.68 1.08
N HIS A 182 12.41 -14.98 1.59
CA HIS A 182 13.81 -15.14 1.15
C HIS A 182 14.57 -16.06 2.12
N LEU A 183 15.50 -16.87 1.58
CA LEU A 183 16.25 -17.86 2.36
C LEU A 183 17.63 -17.37 2.83
N GLY A 184 17.99 -16.14 2.50
CA GLY A 184 19.27 -15.53 2.86
C GLY A 184 19.72 -14.51 1.81
N TYR A 185 20.84 -13.83 2.11
CA TYR A 185 21.37 -12.80 1.21
C TYR A 185 22.14 -13.37 0.02
N ASP A 186 22.66 -14.59 0.17
CA ASP A 186 23.49 -15.26 -0.85
C ASP A 186 22.67 -16.27 -1.69
N THR A 187 21.34 -16.26 -1.56
CA THR A 187 20.46 -17.13 -2.33
C THR A 187 19.74 -16.34 -3.42
N VAL A 188 19.60 -16.96 -4.61
CA VAL A 188 18.73 -16.42 -5.66
C VAL A 188 17.30 -16.40 -5.13
N PHE A 189 16.70 -15.21 -5.13
CA PHE A 189 15.36 -15.04 -4.57
C PHE A 189 14.28 -15.35 -5.59
N MET A 190 14.35 -14.73 -6.79
CA MET A 190 13.34 -14.93 -7.82
C MET A 190 13.52 -16.27 -8.51
N ASP A 191 12.41 -16.96 -8.69
CA ASP A 191 12.22 -18.15 -9.49
C ASP A 191 10.91 -18.02 -10.27
N ASP A 192 10.66 -18.94 -11.19
CA ASP A 192 9.46 -18.92 -12.05
C ASP A 192 8.18 -19.01 -11.22
N GLU A 193 8.18 -19.75 -10.11
CA GLU A 193 7.00 -19.89 -9.25
C GLU A 193 6.65 -18.57 -8.53
N LYS A 194 7.65 -17.81 -8.04
CA LYS A 194 7.39 -16.51 -7.41
C LYS A 194 6.97 -15.47 -8.42
N ALA A 195 7.58 -15.50 -9.62
CA ALA A 195 7.17 -14.63 -10.72
C ALA A 195 5.70 -14.89 -11.10
N GLU A 196 5.32 -16.17 -11.24
CA GLU A 196 3.94 -16.55 -11.55
C GLU A 196 2.97 -16.12 -10.45
N ARG A 197 3.30 -16.31 -9.16
CA ARG A 197 2.44 -15.83 -8.06
C ARG A 197 2.29 -14.31 -8.05
N ALA A 198 3.35 -13.56 -8.40
CA ALA A 198 3.26 -12.11 -8.49
C ALA A 198 2.36 -11.68 -9.65
N ARG A 199 2.46 -12.35 -10.80
CA ARG A 199 1.59 -12.13 -11.96
C ARG A 199 0.14 -12.47 -11.65
N ALA A 200 -0.11 -13.66 -11.08
CA ALA A 200 -1.46 -14.09 -10.71
C ALA A 200 -2.12 -13.14 -9.70
N PHE A 201 -1.37 -12.63 -8.73
CA PHE A 201 -1.90 -11.64 -7.78
C PHE A 201 -2.28 -10.33 -8.44
N ALA A 202 -1.51 -9.87 -9.47
CA ALA A 202 -1.88 -8.70 -10.24
C ALA A 202 -3.17 -8.93 -11.05
N GLU A 203 -3.31 -10.09 -11.67
CA GLU A 203 -4.51 -10.47 -12.42
C GLU A 203 -5.75 -10.55 -11.53
N GLU A 204 -5.65 -11.20 -10.35
CA GLU A 204 -6.72 -11.28 -9.36
C GLU A 204 -7.23 -9.88 -8.96
N LEU A 205 -6.31 -8.92 -8.75
CA LEU A 205 -6.69 -7.55 -8.39
C LEU A 205 -7.41 -6.80 -9.51
N LEU A 206 -7.13 -7.12 -10.77
CA LEU A 206 -7.73 -6.45 -11.94
C LEU A 206 -9.07 -7.07 -12.35
N ASP A 207 -9.27 -8.37 -12.09
CA ASP A 207 -10.45 -9.12 -12.54
C ASP A 207 -11.65 -9.02 -11.59
N GLU A 208 -11.46 -8.54 -10.36
CA GLU A 208 -12.50 -8.32 -9.33
C GLU A 208 -13.00 -6.87 -9.30
#